data_f6107b8b36bc8ea135f4eb17ba3ec8f1
#
_entry.id   f6107b8b36bc8ea135f4eb17ba3ec8f1
#
_cell.length_a   1.000
_cell.length_b   1.000
_cell.length_c   1.000
_cell.angle_alpha   90.00
_cell.angle_beta   90.00
_cell.angle_gamma   90.00
#
_symmetry.space_group_name_H-M   'P 1'
#
loop_
_entity.id
_entity.type
_entity.pdbx_description
1 polymer ?
#
loop_
_entity_poly.entity_id
_entity_poly.type
_entity_poly.pdbx_seq_one_letter_code
_entity_poly.pdbx_strand_id
1 'polypeptide(L)'
;MDFAFISALIPSLNAGISRVLVSYDIACQWHKNLQARLEKYSIFPSPPLQLSALRYWKVAVPKFHLPGHGIGCHLDYNLAYTKWAGRMDGERIEAGWAQTAPMATWTRESGPNARRGILDDHWNASNWRKVLRLRKPSNFPSPLHILILNSGTSLDRNLRRSFAWSKTQREVATLISESYPAAVVNEWRKIRDDFDRDPLKANPYEEVEQRTIFSIVAYSSLLPGS
;
A
#
# COMPACT_ATOMS: atom_id res chain seq x y z
N MET A 1 16.32 6.20 -3.09
CA MET A 1 14.97 5.61 -3.22
C MET A 1 14.77 4.97 -4.59
N ASP A 2 15.04 5.66 -5.69
CA ASP A 2 14.83 5.16 -7.07
C ASP A 2 15.50 3.80 -7.31
N PHE A 3 16.77 3.63 -6.89
CA PHE A 3 17.47 2.35 -7.02
C PHE A 3 16.77 1.21 -6.27
N ALA A 4 16.35 1.45 -5.01
CA ALA A 4 15.64 0.43 -4.22
C ALA A 4 14.29 0.05 -4.84
N PHE A 5 13.55 1.05 -5.34
CA PHE A 5 12.30 0.83 -6.06
C PHE A 5 12.48 -0.08 -7.26
N ILE A 6 13.47 0.19 -8.09
CA ILE A 6 13.69 -0.56 -9.32
C ILE A 6 14.21 -1.96 -9.03
N SER A 7 15.13 -2.09 -8.07
CA SER A 7 15.62 -3.41 -7.64
C SER A 7 14.50 -4.32 -7.17
N ALA A 8 13.43 -3.75 -6.59
CA ALA A 8 12.22 -4.49 -6.21
C ALA A 8 11.26 -4.72 -7.38
N LEU A 9 11.19 -3.78 -8.32
CA LEU A 9 10.23 -3.81 -9.42
C LEU A 9 10.63 -4.78 -10.54
N ILE A 10 11.91 -4.79 -10.94
CA ILE A 10 12.39 -5.62 -12.06
C ILE A 10 12.04 -7.10 -11.90
N PRO A 11 12.33 -7.76 -10.77
CA PRO A 11 11.95 -9.16 -10.58
C PRO A 11 10.44 -9.39 -10.68
N SER A 12 9.64 -8.43 -10.22
CA SER A 12 8.18 -8.49 -10.28
C SER A 12 7.67 -8.40 -11.71
N LEU A 13 8.24 -7.52 -12.53
CA LEU A 13 7.92 -7.39 -13.94
C LEU A 13 8.32 -8.64 -14.72
N ASN A 14 9.49 -9.20 -14.44
CA ASN A 14 9.95 -10.46 -15.05
C ASN A 14 9.02 -11.64 -14.70
N ALA A 15 8.35 -11.57 -13.56
CA ALA A 15 7.31 -12.52 -13.15
C ALA A 15 5.93 -12.23 -13.77
N GLY A 16 5.82 -11.24 -14.69
CA GLY A 16 4.58 -10.91 -15.39
C GLY A 16 3.65 -9.97 -14.65
N ILE A 17 4.09 -9.35 -13.56
CA ILE A 17 3.29 -8.35 -12.83
C ILE A 17 3.25 -7.06 -13.66
N SER A 18 2.05 -6.64 -14.02
CA SER A 18 1.82 -5.42 -14.83
C SER A 18 1.01 -4.33 -14.10
N ARG A 19 0.60 -4.60 -12.86
CA ARG A 19 -0.13 -3.65 -12.02
C ARG A 19 0.68 -3.36 -10.77
N VAL A 20 1.05 -2.10 -10.57
CA VAL A 20 1.94 -1.69 -9.48
C VAL A 20 1.31 -0.53 -8.72
N LEU A 21 1.18 -0.68 -7.42
CA LEU A 21 0.84 0.35 -6.47
C LEU A 21 2.01 0.50 -5.49
N VAL A 22 2.57 1.69 -5.40
CA VAL A 22 3.68 2.00 -4.47
C VAL A 22 3.14 2.85 -3.34
N SER A 23 3.31 2.38 -2.10
CA SER A 23 3.05 3.16 -0.89
C SER A 23 4.37 3.66 -0.32
N TYR A 24 4.49 4.98 -0.16
CA TYR A 24 5.69 5.64 0.36
C TYR A 24 5.34 6.98 1.02
N ASP A 25 5.96 7.30 2.15
CA ASP A 25 5.63 8.48 2.96
C ASP A 25 5.59 9.76 2.15
N ILE A 26 6.61 10.00 1.35
CA ILE A 26 6.71 11.17 0.49
C ILE A 26 6.44 10.86 -0.98
N ALA A 27 5.53 9.89 -1.25
CA ALA A 27 5.18 9.48 -2.61
C ALA A 27 4.74 10.66 -3.48
N CYS A 28 4.01 11.61 -2.90
CA CYS A 28 3.54 12.83 -3.57
C CYS A 28 4.67 13.72 -4.13
N GLN A 29 5.87 13.65 -3.53
CA GLN A 29 7.05 14.37 -4.03
C GLN A 29 7.95 13.44 -4.85
N TRP A 30 8.16 12.21 -4.37
CA TRP A 30 9.09 11.26 -4.97
C TRP A 30 8.72 10.89 -6.42
N HIS A 31 7.44 10.69 -6.72
CA HIS A 31 7.04 10.25 -8.07
C HIS A 31 7.15 11.35 -9.12
N LYS A 32 7.25 12.62 -8.70
CA LYS A 32 7.44 13.74 -9.64
C LYS A 32 8.72 13.51 -10.44
N ASN A 33 8.60 13.60 -11.76
CA ASN A 33 9.70 13.38 -12.71
C ASN A 33 10.40 12.00 -12.56
N LEU A 34 9.72 11.01 -11.95
CA LEU A 34 10.30 9.68 -11.74
C LEU A 34 10.74 9.07 -13.08
N GLN A 35 9.89 9.12 -14.11
CA GLN A 35 10.23 8.58 -15.43
C GLN A 35 11.51 9.18 -15.99
N ALA A 36 11.65 10.52 -15.96
CA ALA A 36 12.86 11.20 -16.42
C ALA A 36 14.11 10.86 -15.58
N ARG A 37 13.93 10.58 -14.28
CA ARG A 37 15.04 10.09 -13.43
C ARG A 37 15.43 8.66 -13.80
N LEU A 38 14.44 7.79 -14.05
CA LEU A 38 14.68 6.40 -14.45
C LEU A 38 15.48 6.31 -15.75
N GLU A 39 15.21 7.16 -16.71
CA GLU A 39 15.91 7.23 -18.00
C GLU A 39 17.39 7.60 -17.86
N LYS A 40 17.76 8.30 -16.78
CA LYS A 40 19.15 8.68 -16.51
C LYS A 40 20.00 7.56 -15.88
N TYR A 41 19.38 6.53 -15.34
CA TYR A 41 20.10 5.42 -14.73
C TYR A 41 20.51 4.39 -15.78
N SER A 42 21.80 4.38 -16.13
CA SER A 42 22.41 3.40 -17.07
C SER A 42 22.42 1.95 -16.56
N ILE A 43 21.99 1.71 -15.32
CA ILE A 43 21.97 0.39 -14.65
C ILE A 43 20.77 -0.46 -15.11
N PHE A 44 19.86 0.12 -15.88
CA PHE A 44 18.62 -0.57 -16.32
C PHE A 44 18.84 -1.36 -17.61
N PRO A 45 18.03 -2.45 -17.76
CA PRO A 45 17.99 -3.15 -19.02
C PRO A 45 17.61 -2.15 -20.14
N SER A 46 18.28 -2.27 -21.27
CA SER A 46 17.89 -1.54 -22.48
C SER A 46 16.75 -2.30 -23.18
N PRO A 47 15.60 -1.68 -23.43
CA PRO A 47 15.27 -0.27 -23.28
C PRO A 47 14.92 0.12 -21.83
N PRO A 48 15.04 1.42 -21.46
CA PRO A 48 14.71 1.87 -20.11
C PRO A 48 13.24 1.59 -19.77
N LEU A 49 13.01 1.28 -18.49
CA LEU A 49 11.69 0.99 -17.97
C LEU A 49 10.72 2.15 -18.21
N GLN A 50 9.66 1.90 -18.97
CA GLN A 50 8.57 2.85 -19.18
C GLN A 50 7.42 2.55 -18.20
N LEU A 51 7.17 3.45 -17.26
CA LEU A 51 6.06 3.31 -16.31
C LEU A 51 4.69 3.34 -17.01
N SER A 52 4.61 4.04 -18.15
CA SER A 52 3.43 4.08 -19.02
C SER A 52 3.08 2.73 -19.66
N ALA A 53 4.05 1.81 -19.78
CA ALA A 53 3.82 0.46 -20.28
C ALA A 53 3.14 -0.46 -19.26
N LEU A 54 3.10 -0.05 -17.99
CA LEU A 54 2.37 -0.79 -16.95
C LEU A 54 0.86 -0.65 -17.18
N ARG A 55 0.15 -1.76 -17.06
CA ARG A 55 -1.32 -1.78 -17.14
C ARG A 55 -1.98 -0.92 -16.06
N TYR A 56 -1.32 -0.77 -14.92
CA TYR A 56 -1.73 0.09 -13.83
C TYR A 56 -0.50 0.55 -13.06
N TRP A 57 -0.36 1.85 -12.89
CA TRP A 57 0.67 2.49 -12.11
C TRP A 57 0.04 3.57 -11.22
N LYS A 58 0.21 3.44 -9.92
CA LYS A 58 -0.21 4.49 -8.96
C LYS A 58 0.76 4.53 -7.80
N VAL A 59 0.83 5.71 -7.17
CA VAL A 59 1.55 5.93 -5.93
C VAL A 59 0.57 6.44 -4.88
N ALA A 60 0.81 6.12 -3.62
CA ALA A 60 -0.03 6.55 -2.51
C ALA A 60 0.81 6.82 -1.27
N VAL A 61 0.28 7.63 -0.37
CA VAL A 61 0.85 7.89 0.95
C VAL A 61 0.19 6.92 1.95
N PRO A 62 0.95 6.28 2.86
CA PRO A 62 0.40 5.45 3.91
C PRO A 62 -0.61 6.22 4.77
N LYS A 63 -1.64 5.53 5.27
CA LYS A 63 -2.74 6.16 6.01
C LYS A 63 -2.29 6.95 7.23
N PHE A 64 -1.29 6.45 7.95
CA PHE A 64 -0.77 7.11 9.14
C PHE A 64 -0.03 8.43 8.83
N HIS A 65 0.68 8.48 7.70
CA HIS A 65 1.42 9.66 7.28
C HIS A 65 0.56 10.71 6.59
N LEU A 66 -0.55 10.29 5.97
CA LEU A 66 -1.42 11.16 5.18
C LEU A 66 -1.90 12.42 5.93
N PRO A 67 -2.29 12.37 7.23
CA PRO A 67 -2.70 13.57 7.98
C PRO A 67 -1.61 14.64 8.10
N GLY A 68 -0.34 14.27 7.98
CA GLY A 68 0.79 15.22 7.97
C GLY A 68 1.00 15.94 6.64
N HIS A 69 0.24 15.59 5.60
CA HIS A 69 0.33 16.18 4.27
C HIS A 69 -0.72 17.27 4.05
N GLY A 70 -0.49 18.12 3.04
CA GLY A 70 -1.49 19.11 2.62
C GLY A 70 -2.74 18.47 2.01
N ILE A 71 -3.83 19.23 1.99
CA ILE A 71 -5.17 18.74 1.56
C ILE A 71 -5.17 18.10 0.18
N GLY A 72 -4.40 18.60 -0.79
CA GLY A 72 -4.29 17.98 -2.10
C GLY A 72 -3.75 16.55 -2.06
N CYS A 73 -2.82 16.27 -1.13
CA CYS A 73 -2.32 14.90 -0.95
C CYS A 73 -3.38 13.96 -0.36
N HIS A 74 -4.27 14.47 0.48
CA HIS A 74 -5.37 13.68 1.05
C HIS A 74 -6.34 13.19 -0.03
N LEU A 75 -6.46 13.93 -1.11
CA LEU A 75 -7.33 13.58 -2.23
C LEU A 75 -6.64 12.69 -3.25
N ASP A 76 -5.40 13.04 -3.64
CA ASP A 76 -4.74 12.42 -4.79
C ASP A 76 -3.94 11.16 -4.44
N TYR A 77 -3.45 11.07 -3.19
CA TYR A 77 -2.55 9.99 -2.73
C TYR A 77 -3.15 9.12 -1.64
N ASN A 78 -4.46 9.24 -1.39
CA ASN A 78 -5.15 8.46 -0.37
C ASN A 78 -5.39 7.02 -0.84
N LEU A 79 -4.91 6.05 -0.07
CA LEU A 79 -5.15 4.63 -0.34
C LEU A 79 -6.64 4.26 -0.36
N ALA A 80 -7.48 4.98 0.38
CA ALA A 80 -8.92 4.73 0.40
C ALA A 80 -9.60 5.04 -0.94
N TYR A 81 -9.07 6.02 -1.70
CA TYR A 81 -9.58 6.42 -3.01
C TYR A 81 -8.82 5.75 -4.17
N THR A 82 -7.74 5.04 -3.85
CA THR A 82 -6.92 4.39 -4.87
C THR A 82 -7.56 3.10 -5.34
N LYS A 83 -7.86 3.02 -6.63
CA LYS A 83 -8.40 1.81 -7.28
C LYS A 83 -7.46 0.64 -7.07
N TRP A 84 -8.01 -0.53 -6.76
CA TRP A 84 -7.28 -1.78 -6.52
C TRP A 84 -6.46 -1.83 -5.23
N ALA A 85 -6.38 -0.76 -4.43
CA ALA A 85 -5.68 -0.77 -3.15
C ALA A 85 -6.35 -1.67 -2.10
N GLY A 86 -7.68 -1.84 -2.19
CA GLY A 86 -8.43 -2.60 -1.20
C GLY A 86 -8.33 -1.98 0.19
N ARG A 87 -8.32 -2.82 1.22
CA ARG A 87 -8.19 -2.39 2.62
C ARG A 87 -6.72 -2.40 3.06
N MET A 88 -5.86 -1.73 2.31
CA MET A 88 -4.45 -1.59 2.67
C MET A 88 -4.24 -0.30 3.48
N ASP A 89 -3.40 -0.38 4.53
CA ASP A 89 -2.95 0.79 5.29
C ASP A 89 -1.58 1.31 4.80
N GLY A 90 -0.78 0.45 4.18
CA GLY A 90 0.55 0.77 3.67
C GLY A 90 1.67 0.78 4.71
N GLU A 91 1.39 0.40 5.97
CA GLU A 91 2.25 0.67 7.14
C GLU A 91 3.06 -0.53 7.63
N ARG A 92 3.12 -1.62 6.87
CA ARG A 92 3.87 -2.82 7.30
C ARG A 92 5.36 -2.57 7.53
N ILE A 93 5.92 -1.53 6.91
CA ILE A 93 7.31 -1.11 7.09
C ILE A 93 7.52 -0.55 8.49
N GLU A 94 6.57 0.25 9.00
CA GLU A 94 6.58 0.83 10.35
C GLU A 94 6.67 -0.24 11.44
N ALA A 95 5.91 -1.33 11.30
CA ALA A 95 6.00 -2.47 12.21
C ALA A 95 7.41 -3.11 12.22
N GLY A 96 8.15 -3.01 11.11
CA GLY A 96 9.55 -3.42 11.02
C GLY A 96 10.48 -2.49 11.81
N TRP A 97 10.24 -1.18 11.75
CA TRP A 97 11.03 -0.20 12.48
C TRP A 97 10.93 -0.37 14.01
N ALA A 98 9.75 -0.65 14.53
CA ALA A 98 9.55 -0.93 15.95
C ALA A 98 10.41 -2.11 16.44
N GLN A 99 10.63 -3.12 15.60
CA GLN A 99 11.50 -4.25 15.91
C GLN A 99 13.00 -3.90 15.82
N THR A 100 13.36 -2.93 14.99
CA THR A 100 14.77 -2.54 14.75
C THR A 100 15.22 -1.40 15.67
N ALA A 101 14.29 -0.62 16.24
CA ALA A 101 14.58 0.52 17.11
C ALA A 101 15.56 0.17 18.27
N PRO A 102 15.46 -0.98 18.96
CA PRO A 102 16.42 -1.36 20.00
C PRO A 102 17.85 -1.50 19.49
N MET A 103 18.03 -1.85 18.20
CA MET A 103 19.36 -1.98 17.59
C MET A 103 20.08 -0.64 17.45
N ALA A 104 19.35 0.48 17.41
CA ALA A 104 19.93 1.80 17.29
C ALA A 104 20.90 2.10 18.43
N THR A 105 20.56 1.69 19.67
CA THR A 105 21.43 1.87 20.84
C THR A 105 22.68 0.99 20.74
N TRP A 106 22.52 -0.28 20.36
CA TRP A 106 23.63 -1.23 20.30
C TRP A 106 24.62 -0.95 19.15
N THR A 107 24.13 -0.36 18.07
CA THR A 107 24.96 -0.04 16.90
C THR A 107 25.47 1.40 16.89
N ARG A 108 25.17 2.17 17.91
CA ARG A 108 25.49 3.61 17.97
C ARG A 108 26.99 3.88 17.83
N GLU A 109 27.82 3.05 18.49
CA GLU A 109 29.27 3.20 18.51
C GLU A 109 29.99 2.24 17.54
N SER A 110 29.22 1.46 16.78
CA SER A 110 29.76 0.51 15.82
C SER A 110 30.21 1.22 14.54
N GLY A 111 31.37 0.85 14.01
CA GLY A 111 31.82 1.27 12.69
C GLY A 111 30.83 0.80 11.59
N PRO A 112 30.83 1.46 10.39
CA PRO A 112 29.82 1.23 9.35
C PRO A 112 29.66 -0.24 8.96
N ASN A 113 30.75 -0.99 8.83
CA ASN A 113 30.71 -2.41 8.43
C ASN A 113 30.15 -3.30 9.53
N ALA A 114 30.55 -3.08 10.79
CA ALA A 114 30.02 -3.82 11.94
C ALA A 114 28.52 -3.53 12.13
N ARG A 115 28.12 -2.27 12.02
CA ARG A 115 26.72 -1.86 12.07
C ARG A 115 25.89 -2.56 11.00
N ARG A 116 26.40 -2.60 9.77
CA ARG A 116 25.73 -3.30 8.66
C ARG A 116 25.54 -4.78 8.97
N GLY A 117 26.60 -5.47 9.41
CA GLY A 117 26.53 -6.88 9.77
C GLY A 117 25.47 -7.16 10.85
N ILE A 118 25.44 -6.37 11.93
CA ILE A 118 24.47 -6.50 13.01
C ILE A 118 23.02 -6.30 12.48
N LEU A 119 22.81 -5.32 11.61
CA LEU A 119 21.51 -5.07 11.01
C LEU A 119 21.08 -6.20 10.06
N ASP A 120 21.99 -6.70 9.24
CA ASP A 120 21.72 -7.82 8.33
C ASP A 120 21.36 -9.09 9.11
N ASP A 121 22.06 -9.40 10.19
CA ASP A 121 21.76 -10.54 11.07
C ASP A 121 20.38 -10.37 11.74
N HIS A 122 20.07 -9.17 12.22
CA HIS A 122 18.77 -8.88 12.81
C HIS A 122 17.63 -9.06 11.80
N TRP A 123 17.80 -8.54 10.58
CA TRP A 123 16.80 -8.69 9.52
C TRP A 123 16.65 -10.14 9.08
N ASN A 124 17.75 -10.88 8.94
CA ASN A 124 17.71 -12.30 8.61
C ASN A 124 16.97 -13.10 9.69
N ALA A 125 17.27 -12.87 10.97
CA ALA A 125 16.58 -13.51 12.08
C ALA A 125 15.07 -13.13 12.14
N SER A 126 14.75 -11.86 11.84
CA SER A 126 13.37 -11.40 11.77
C SER A 126 12.60 -12.07 10.61
N ASN A 127 13.21 -12.15 9.44
CA ASN A 127 12.62 -12.80 8.27
C ASN A 127 12.45 -14.30 8.51
N TRP A 128 13.42 -14.96 9.12
CA TRP A 128 13.33 -16.36 9.50
C TRP A 128 12.17 -16.61 10.47
N ARG A 129 12.01 -15.77 11.50
CA ARG A 129 10.86 -15.82 12.41
C ARG A 129 9.52 -15.64 11.69
N LYS A 130 9.44 -14.79 10.67
CA LYS A 130 8.25 -14.64 9.84
C LYS A 130 7.96 -15.95 9.06
N VAL A 131 8.98 -16.56 8.48
CA VAL A 131 8.85 -17.86 7.80
C VAL A 131 8.35 -18.94 8.77
N LEU A 132 8.95 -19.02 9.97
CA LEU A 132 8.50 -19.96 10.99
C LEU A 132 7.08 -19.70 11.50
N ARG A 133 6.63 -18.43 11.55
CA ARG A 133 5.26 -18.06 11.93
C ARG A 133 4.23 -18.35 10.84
N LEU A 134 4.63 -18.41 9.58
CA LEU A 134 3.79 -18.98 8.54
C LEU A 134 3.49 -20.46 8.82
N ARG A 135 4.36 -21.11 9.59
CA ARG A 135 4.28 -22.47 10.09
C ARG A 135 3.60 -22.52 11.46
N LYS A 136 2.27 -22.43 11.55
CA LYS A 136 1.58 -22.85 12.78
C LYS A 136 1.66 -24.36 12.92
N PRO A 137 2.07 -24.91 14.08
CA PRO A 137 2.12 -26.34 14.29
C PRO A 137 0.70 -26.91 14.27
N SER A 138 0.37 -27.70 13.28
CA SER A 138 -0.64 -28.75 13.41
C SER A 138 0.09 -30.00 13.91
N ASN A 139 -0.55 -30.77 14.78
CA ASN A 139 0.00 -31.94 15.49
C ASN A 139 0.46 -33.09 14.58
N PHE A 140 1.42 -32.86 13.67
CA PHE A 140 1.95 -33.86 12.77
C PHE A 140 3.48 -33.99 12.82
N PRO A 141 4.04 -35.22 12.75
CA PRO A 141 5.40 -35.53 13.21
C PRO A 141 6.51 -35.53 12.14
N SER A 142 6.44 -34.75 11.06
CA SER A 142 7.54 -34.73 10.08
C SER A 142 7.92 -33.30 9.65
N PRO A 143 9.23 -32.91 9.76
CA PRO A 143 9.64 -31.50 9.61
C PRO A 143 9.46 -30.91 8.20
N LEU A 144 9.67 -31.68 7.14
CA LEU A 144 9.71 -31.14 5.78
C LEU A 144 8.31 -31.05 5.12
N HIS A 145 7.45 -32.03 5.37
CA HIS A 145 6.08 -32.07 4.85
C HIS A 145 5.20 -30.98 5.48
N ILE A 146 5.47 -30.65 6.75
CA ILE A 146 4.78 -29.61 7.51
C ILE A 146 5.09 -28.21 6.98
N LEU A 147 6.26 -27.98 6.41
CA LEU A 147 6.67 -26.66 5.89
C LEU A 147 5.81 -26.24 4.68
N ILE A 148 5.48 -27.15 3.82
CA ILE A 148 4.69 -26.93 2.59
C ILE A 148 3.19 -26.79 2.92
N LEU A 149 2.65 -27.65 3.79
CA LEU A 149 1.22 -27.68 4.09
C LEU A 149 0.76 -26.49 4.96
N ASN A 150 1.57 -26.01 5.89
CA ASN A 150 1.19 -24.93 6.81
C ASN A 150 1.34 -23.51 6.21
N SER A 151 2.24 -23.31 5.27
CA SER A 151 2.28 -22.08 4.47
C SER A 151 0.99 -21.93 3.67
N GLY A 152 0.46 -23.04 3.12
CA GLY A 152 -0.80 -23.09 2.40
C GLY A 152 -2.01 -22.72 3.27
N THR A 153 -2.09 -23.20 4.51
CA THR A 153 -3.25 -22.93 5.39
C THR A 153 -3.36 -21.47 5.85
N SER A 154 -2.24 -20.80 6.13
CA SER A 154 -2.27 -19.38 6.49
C SER A 154 -2.61 -18.51 5.29
N LEU A 155 -2.07 -18.83 4.13
CA LEU A 155 -2.38 -18.15 2.87
C LEU A 155 -3.82 -18.40 2.47
N ASP A 156 -4.29 -19.65 2.51
CA ASP A 156 -5.68 -20.02 2.22
C ASP A 156 -6.66 -19.29 3.15
N ARG A 157 -6.38 -19.22 4.46
CA ARG A 157 -7.21 -18.48 5.41
C ARG A 157 -7.26 -16.98 5.08
N ASN A 158 -6.14 -16.38 4.73
CA ASN A 158 -6.09 -14.97 4.35
C ASN A 158 -6.83 -14.72 3.04
N LEU A 159 -6.71 -15.60 2.07
CA LEU A 159 -7.45 -15.55 0.81
C LEU A 159 -8.96 -15.69 1.08
N ARG A 160 -9.40 -16.66 1.86
CA ARG A 160 -10.84 -16.83 2.21
C ARG A 160 -11.39 -15.61 2.90
N ARG A 161 -10.64 -15.01 3.85
CA ARG A 161 -11.04 -13.76 4.50
C ARG A 161 -11.16 -12.60 3.49
N SER A 162 -10.21 -12.50 2.56
CA SER A 162 -10.21 -11.47 1.53
C SER A 162 -11.38 -11.65 0.57
N PHE A 163 -11.70 -12.89 0.18
CA PHE A 163 -12.88 -13.19 -0.65
C PHE A 163 -14.19 -12.90 0.08
N ALA A 164 -14.33 -13.33 1.34
CA ALA A 164 -15.51 -13.06 2.14
C ALA A 164 -15.72 -11.54 2.29
N TRP A 165 -14.66 -10.81 2.61
CA TRP A 165 -14.69 -9.35 2.70
C TRP A 165 -15.08 -8.69 1.36
N SER A 166 -14.46 -9.12 0.26
CA SER A 166 -14.78 -8.63 -1.09
C SER A 166 -16.23 -8.88 -1.47
N LYS A 167 -16.80 -10.03 -1.05
CA LYS A 167 -18.22 -10.33 -1.24
C LYS A 167 -19.10 -9.35 -0.48
N THR A 168 -18.86 -9.16 0.82
CA THR A 168 -19.61 -8.21 1.65
C THR A 168 -19.55 -6.79 1.09
N GLN A 169 -18.36 -6.34 0.67
CA GLN A 169 -18.22 -5.00 0.08
C GLN A 169 -18.99 -4.84 -1.23
N ARG A 170 -19.03 -5.88 -2.05
CA ARG A 170 -19.86 -5.86 -3.28
C ARG A 170 -21.35 -5.81 -2.96
N GLU A 171 -21.81 -6.57 -1.99
CA GLU A 171 -23.19 -6.56 -1.55
C GLU A 171 -23.60 -5.16 -1.05
N VAL A 172 -22.78 -4.53 -0.20
CA VAL A 172 -23.00 -3.16 0.28
C VAL A 172 -23.00 -2.16 -0.89
N ALA A 173 -22.04 -2.26 -1.80
CA ALA A 173 -21.98 -1.38 -2.97
C ALA A 173 -23.21 -1.55 -3.88
N THR A 174 -23.74 -2.77 -4.01
CA THR A 174 -24.97 -3.05 -4.75
C THR A 174 -26.17 -2.40 -4.08
N LEU A 175 -26.34 -2.61 -2.77
CA LEU A 175 -27.43 -2.00 -2.00
C LEU A 175 -27.42 -0.47 -2.10
N ILE A 176 -26.24 0.15 -1.96
CA ILE A 176 -26.07 1.60 -2.13
C ILE A 176 -26.46 2.01 -3.56
N SER A 177 -25.97 1.27 -4.56
CA SER A 177 -26.27 1.58 -5.97
C SER A 177 -27.75 1.45 -6.30
N GLU A 178 -28.46 0.50 -5.70
CA GLU A 178 -29.90 0.31 -5.86
C GLU A 178 -30.74 1.38 -5.14
N SER A 179 -30.16 2.07 -4.15
CA SER A 179 -30.82 3.18 -3.44
C SER A 179 -30.94 4.46 -4.27
N TYR A 180 -30.26 4.52 -5.42
CA TYR A 180 -30.24 5.70 -6.29
C TYR A 180 -30.71 5.36 -7.71
N PRO A 181 -31.23 6.33 -8.47
CA PRO A 181 -31.57 6.14 -9.87
C PRO A 181 -30.36 5.67 -10.68
N ALA A 182 -30.54 4.69 -11.55
CA ALA A 182 -29.45 4.11 -12.34
C ALA A 182 -28.65 5.15 -13.16
N ALA A 183 -29.32 6.20 -13.64
CA ALA A 183 -28.67 7.30 -14.35
C ALA A 183 -27.63 8.01 -13.49
N VAL A 184 -27.97 8.31 -12.23
CA VAL A 184 -27.06 8.96 -11.26
C VAL A 184 -25.87 8.08 -10.94
N VAL A 185 -26.10 6.79 -10.69
CA VAL A 185 -25.02 5.84 -10.39
C VAL A 185 -24.06 5.69 -11.58
N ASN A 186 -24.58 5.68 -12.80
CA ASN A 186 -23.76 5.60 -14.02
C ASN A 186 -22.97 6.87 -14.26
N GLU A 187 -23.53 8.04 -13.94
CA GLU A 187 -22.81 9.30 -13.97
C GLU A 187 -21.63 9.31 -12.98
N TRP A 188 -21.84 8.91 -11.73
CA TRP A 188 -20.76 8.79 -10.74
C TRP A 188 -19.65 7.84 -11.17
N ARG A 189 -20.04 6.69 -11.75
CA ARG A 189 -19.07 5.73 -12.31
C ARG A 189 -18.25 6.36 -13.43
N LYS A 190 -18.90 7.11 -14.31
CA LYS A 190 -18.22 7.80 -15.41
C LYS A 190 -17.25 8.85 -14.90
N ILE A 191 -17.66 9.70 -13.96
CA ILE A 191 -16.81 10.73 -13.36
C ILE A 191 -15.56 10.09 -12.72
N ARG A 192 -15.75 9.04 -11.92
CA ARG A 192 -14.64 8.29 -11.32
C ARG A 192 -13.71 7.67 -12.38
N ASP A 193 -14.25 6.99 -13.37
CA ASP A 193 -13.46 6.31 -14.40
C ASP A 193 -12.71 7.32 -15.30
N ASP A 194 -13.28 8.49 -15.50
CA ASP A 194 -12.65 9.59 -16.22
C ASP A 194 -11.48 10.19 -15.43
N PHE A 195 -11.66 10.40 -14.12
CA PHE A 195 -10.58 10.85 -13.23
C PHE A 195 -9.46 9.80 -13.13
N ASP A 196 -9.78 8.51 -13.02
CA ASP A 196 -8.80 7.44 -12.99
C ASP A 196 -7.93 7.36 -14.27
N ARG A 197 -8.47 7.81 -15.42
CA ARG A 197 -7.74 7.86 -16.69
C ARG A 197 -6.93 9.13 -16.85
N ASP A 198 -7.45 10.24 -16.37
CA ASP A 198 -6.86 11.55 -16.52
C ASP A 198 -6.90 12.32 -15.18
N PRO A 199 -5.78 12.30 -14.44
CA PRO A 199 -5.68 12.99 -13.13
C PRO A 199 -5.77 14.51 -13.22
N LEU A 200 -5.78 15.11 -14.42
CA LEU A 200 -5.98 16.55 -14.58
C LEU A 200 -7.45 16.96 -14.49
N LYS A 201 -8.36 15.99 -14.56
CA LYS A 201 -9.78 16.24 -14.32
C LYS A 201 -10.07 16.51 -12.86
N ALA A 202 -11.20 17.19 -12.59
CA ALA A 202 -11.63 17.47 -11.22
C ALA A 202 -11.73 16.18 -10.41
N ASN A 203 -11.16 16.23 -9.19
CA ASN A 203 -11.15 15.08 -8.31
C ASN A 203 -12.56 14.86 -7.72
N PRO A 204 -13.23 13.73 -8.00
CA PRO A 204 -14.60 13.47 -7.57
C PRO A 204 -14.75 13.32 -6.04
N TYR A 205 -13.64 13.17 -5.32
CA TYR A 205 -13.64 12.99 -3.86
C TYR A 205 -13.50 14.31 -3.10
N GLU A 206 -13.23 15.43 -3.76
CA GLU A 206 -13.00 16.72 -3.14
C GLU A 206 -14.22 17.23 -2.35
N GLU A 207 -15.41 17.14 -2.94
CA GLU A 207 -16.65 17.54 -2.26
C GLU A 207 -16.99 16.67 -1.04
N VAL A 208 -16.67 15.38 -1.11
CA VAL A 208 -16.94 14.43 -0.01
C VAL A 208 -16.11 14.78 1.20
N GLU A 209 -14.82 15.12 1.02
CA GLU A 209 -13.92 15.43 2.11
C GLU A 209 -14.30 16.76 2.77
N GLN A 210 -14.68 17.76 2.00
CA GLN A 210 -15.19 19.02 2.54
C GLN A 210 -16.45 18.82 3.40
N ARG A 211 -17.42 18.02 2.96
CA ARG A 211 -18.63 17.71 3.73
C ARG A 211 -18.33 16.97 5.02
N THR A 212 -17.37 16.05 5.01
CA THR A 212 -16.98 15.29 6.20
C THR A 212 -16.31 16.18 7.24
N ILE A 213 -15.46 17.13 6.83
CA ILE A 213 -14.83 18.11 7.73
C ILE A 213 -15.89 19.01 8.35
N PHE A 214 -16.83 19.52 7.57
CA PHE A 214 -17.93 20.37 8.10
C PHE A 214 -18.83 19.63 9.07
N SER A 215 -19.14 18.34 8.83
CA SER A 215 -19.96 17.55 9.75
C SER A 215 -19.23 17.25 11.07
N ILE A 216 -17.92 17.03 11.05
CA ILE A 216 -17.12 16.83 12.27
C ILE A 216 -17.03 18.13 13.08
N VAL A 217 -16.83 19.27 12.44
CA VAL A 217 -16.82 20.59 13.10
C VAL A 217 -18.18 20.92 13.68
N ALA A 218 -19.27 20.65 12.96
CA ALA A 218 -20.63 20.87 13.46
C ALA A 218 -20.97 19.96 14.66
N TYR A 219 -20.47 18.71 14.69
CA TYR A 219 -20.66 17.81 15.82
C TYR A 219 -19.87 18.22 17.07
N SER A 220 -18.66 18.75 16.90
CA SER A 220 -17.84 19.23 18.01
C SER A 220 -18.40 20.51 18.66
N SER A 221 -19.18 21.30 17.92
CA SER A 221 -19.85 22.52 18.44
C SER A 221 -21.20 22.23 19.11
N LEU A 222 -21.73 21.01 19.01
CA LEU A 222 -22.99 20.58 19.62
C LEU A 222 -22.83 19.80 20.92
N LEU A 223 -21.60 19.54 21.37
CA LEU A 223 -21.36 18.94 22.68
C LEU A 223 -21.43 20.06 23.74
N PRO A 224 -22.40 20.02 24.69
CA PRO A 224 -22.43 20.98 25.78
C PRO A 224 -21.16 20.78 26.64
N GLY A 225 -20.49 21.88 26.89
CA GLY A 225 -19.26 21.91 27.65
C GLY A 225 -19.39 21.17 28.98
N SER A 226 -18.46 20.27 29.21
CA SER A 226 -18.13 19.71 30.53
C SER A 226 -16.92 20.40 31.08
#